data_8c2e8710e999322cb0aba5d271e62d1c
#
_entry.id   8c2e8710e999322cb0aba5d271e62d1c
#
_cell.length_a   1.000
_cell.length_b   1.000
_cell.length_c   1.000
_cell.angle_alpha   90.00
_cell.angle_beta   90.00
_cell.angle_gamma   90.00
#
_symmetry.space_group_name_H-M   'P 1'
#
loop_
_entity.id
_entity.type
_entity.pdbx_description
1 polymer ?
#
loop_
_entity_poly.entity_id
_entity_poly.type
_entity_poly.pdbx_seq_one_letter_code
_entity_poly.pdbx_strand_id
1 'polypeptide(L)'
;MLAEVPRFHRAARRALGDHDGQVLADFLRTGGFSRYFTAHFALPLVAAVWSCPTGTALRYPARYLFAFLANHGMLSVSGSPPWRTVTGGSRRYVERAAKRLDEIRLSTPVRAVRRHPDSRGHAEVRDADGQAHRFDAVVIATHPDQALRLLDPPTDAERDVLGAFTYTQNPALLHTDATVLPRRPAVRASWNYELSGCEPDGAPPRISYHMNRLQNLAGGEDYVVTLGGPVNPGLVIDRVEYAHPAYTPASVAAQRRLPGLNTHVTAFAGVYHGWGFHEDGCRSGAAAARALGGAW
;
A
#
# COMPACT_ATOMS: atom_id res chain seq x y z
N MET A 1 28.29 -0.81 -7.45
CA MET A 1 26.85 -0.61 -7.61
C MET A 1 26.33 -1.02 -8.99
N LEU A 2 26.74 -0.36 -10.10
CA LEU A 2 26.17 -0.68 -11.44
C LEU A 2 26.26 -2.17 -11.83
N ALA A 3 27.39 -2.82 -11.57
CA ALA A 3 27.55 -4.27 -11.83
C ALA A 3 26.70 -5.16 -10.90
N GLU A 4 26.28 -4.64 -9.75
CA GLU A 4 25.45 -5.39 -8.80
C GLU A 4 23.97 -5.39 -9.20
N VAL A 5 23.49 -4.39 -9.95
CA VAL A 5 22.09 -4.32 -10.41
C VAL A 5 21.70 -5.55 -11.24
N PRO A 6 22.40 -5.93 -12.31
CA PRO A 6 22.06 -7.13 -13.06
C PRO A 6 22.23 -8.43 -12.26
N ARG A 7 23.18 -8.46 -11.30
CA ARG A 7 23.36 -9.58 -10.37
C ARG A 7 22.14 -9.70 -9.44
N PHE A 8 21.68 -8.58 -8.88
CA PHE A 8 20.48 -8.52 -8.05
C PHE A 8 19.24 -9.00 -8.82
N HIS A 9 19.02 -8.51 -10.03
CA HIS A 9 17.88 -8.93 -10.87
C HIS A 9 17.90 -10.45 -11.13
N ARG A 10 19.07 -11.03 -11.43
CA ARG A 10 19.19 -12.49 -11.63
C ARG A 10 18.94 -13.28 -10.35
N ALA A 11 19.50 -12.83 -9.23
CA ALA A 11 19.31 -13.47 -7.93
C ALA A 11 17.85 -13.39 -7.48
N ALA A 12 17.22 -12.21 -7.63
CA ALA A 12 15.81 -11.99 -7.30
C ALA A 12 14.88 -12.91 -8.12
N ARG A 13 15.13 -13.06 -9.43
CA ARG A 13 14.33 -14.00 -10.27
C ARG A 13 14.50 -15.46 -9.83
N ARG A 14 15.70 -15.89 -9.41
CA ARG A 14 15.91 -17.25 -8.88
C ARG A 14 15.12 -17.45 -7.58
N ALA A 15 15.17 -16.48 -6.69
CA ALA A 15 14.46 -16.52 -5.40
C ALA A 15 12.93 -16.58 -5.52
N LEU A 16 12.36 -16.31 -6.71
CA LEU A 16 10.92 -16.53 -6.95
C LEU A 16 10.54 -18.02 -6.92
N GLY A 17 11.47 -18.92 -7.23
CA GLY A 17 11.28 -20.38 -7.14
C GLY A 17 11.55 -20.96 -5.76
N ASP A 18 12.15 -20.21 -4.84
CA ASP A 18 12.55 -20.68 -3.53
C ASP A 18 11.37 -20.64 -2.53
N HIS A 19 11.54 -21.33 -1.39
CA HIS A 19 10.55 -21.33 -0.33
C HIS A 19 10.49 -19.97 0.39
N ASP A 20 9.29 -19.57 0.85
CA ASP A 20 9.05 -18.37 1.65
C ASP A 20 9.82 -18.41 2.98
N GLY A 21 10.30 -17.28 3.44
CA GLY A 21 10.86 -17.12 4.78
C GLY A 21 12.06 -16.19 4.87
N GLN A 22 12.78 -15.96 3.77
CA GLN A 22 13.92 -15.05 3.77
C GLN A 22 13.46 -13.59 3.70
N VAL A 23 13.98 -12.75 4.59
CA VAL A 23 13.79 -11.30 4.52
C VAL A 23 14.85 -10.66 3.64
N LEU A 24 14.58 -9.41 3.17
CA LEU A 24 15.48 -8.68 2.27
C LEU A 24 16.90 -8.52 2.86
N ALA A 25 17.02 -8.25 4.16
CA ALA A 25 18.32 -8.15 4.83
C ALA A 25 19.17 -9.41 4.65
N ASP A 26 18.59 -10.57 4.88
CA ASP A 26 19.29 -11.84 4.74
C ASP A 26 19.64 -12.15 3.29
N PHE A 27 18.72 -11.89 2.36
CA PHE A 27 18.97 -12.04 0.93
C PHE A 27 20.16 -11.19 0.47
N LEU A 28 20.22 -9.92 0.86
CA LEU A 28 21.31 -9.02 0.51
C LEU A 28 22.64 -9.46 1.13
N ARG A 29 22.63 -9.88 2.38
CA ARG A 29 23.80 -10.37 3.11
C ARG A 29 24.34 -11.66 2.50
N THR A 30 23.51 -12.68 2.35
CA THR A 30 23.92 -13.99 1.80
C THR A 30 24.29 -13.91 0.33
N GLY A 31 23.67 -12.99 -0.42
CA GLY A 31 24.02 -12.68 -1.81
C GLY A 31 25.32 -11.90 -1.97
N GLY A 32 25.98 -11.48 -0.87
CA GLY A 32 27.22 -10.71 -0.92
C GLY A 32 27.09 -9.36 -1.60
N PHE A 33 25.94 -8.68 -1.43
CA PHE A 33 25.74 -7.33 -1.93
C PHE A 33 26.45 -6.30 -1.04
N SER A 34 27.06 -5.29 -1.67
CA SER A 34 27.80 -4.26 -0.93
C SER A 34 26.87 -3.39 -0.08
N ARG A 35 27.42 -2.80 1.00
CA ARG A 35 26.70 -1.79 1.81
C ARG A 35 26.24 -0.63 0.95
N TYR A 36 27.08 -0.20 0.01
CA TYR A 36 26.78 0.89 -0.91
C TYR A 36 25.59 0.54 -1.82
N PHE A 37 25.54 -0.67 -2.41
CA PHE A 37 24.39 -1.14 -3.19
C PHE A 37 23.12 -1.19 -2.34
N THR A 38 23.23 -1.73 -1.14
CA THR A 38 22.09 -1.82 -0.21
C THR A 38 21.51 -0.44 0.09
N ALA A 39 22.36 0.53 0.48
CA ALA A 39 21.92 1.85 0.88
C ALA A 39 21.42 2.71 -0.28
N HIS A 40 22.02 2.59 -1.48
CA HIS A 40 21.79 3.52 -2.59
C HIS A 40 20.95 2.92 -3.74
N PHE A 41 20.61 1.63 -3.68
CA PHE A 41 19.75 1.01 -4.67
C PHE A 41 18.63 0.17 -4.05
N ALA A 42 18.95 -0.86 -3.25
CA ALA A 42 17.95 -1.80 -2.77
C ALA A 42 16.94 -1.15 -1.81
N LEU A 43 17.42 -0.43 -0.80
CA LEU A 43 16.55 0.25 0.17
C LEU A 43 15.75 1.39 -0.46
N PRO A 44 16.33 2.30 -1.27
CA PRO A 44 15.57 3.30 -2.00
C PRO A 44 14.46 2.73 -2.86
N LEU A 45 14.72 1.62 -3.56
CA LEU A 45 13.72 0.96 -4.39
C LEU A 45 12.49 0.51 -3.58
N VAL A 46 12.72 -0.15 -2.44
CA VAL A 46 11.62 -0.63 -1.57
C VAL A 46 10.91 0.53 -0.90
N ALA A 47 11.66 1.47 -0.33
CA ALA A 47 11.10 2.62 0.36
C ALA A 47 10.28 3.53 -0.57
N ALA A 48 10.70 3.71 -1.82
CA ALA A 48 9.95 4.49 -2.80
C ALA A 48 8.62 3.84 -3.19
N VAL A 49 8.56 2.51 -3.24
CA VAL A 49 7.32 1.79 -3.59
C VAL A 49 6.31 1.78 -2.44
N TRP A 50 6.75 1.52 -1.21
CA TRP A 50 5.84 1.35 -0.07
C TRP A 50 5.94 2.44 0.99
N SER A 51 6.69 3.51 0.73
CA SER A 51 6.82 4.66 1.64
C SER A 51 7.14 4.24 3.08
N CYS A 52 8.07 3.30 3.24
CA CYS A 52 8.42 2.73 4.54
C CYS A 52 9.85 3.13 4.97
N PRO A 53 10.12 3.22 6.29
CA PRO A 53 11.47 3.41 6.82
C PRO A 53 12.43 2.30 6.38
N THR A 54 13.71 2.62 6.25
CA THR A 54 14.76 1.68 5.80
C THR A 54 14.83 0.40 6.64
N GLY A 55 14.69 0.51 7.98
CA GLY A 55 14.64 -0.66 8.87
C GLY A 55 13.44 -1.56 8.63
N THR A 56 12.31 -1.01 8.21
CA THR A 56 11.14 -1.77 7.79
C THR A 56 11.38 -2.45 6.44
N ALA A 57 11.97 -1.74 5.47
CA ALA A 57 12.32 -2.29 4.16
C ALA A 57 13.21 -3.53 4.26
N LEU A 58 14.18 -3.55 5.18
CA LEU A 58 15.06 -4.70 5.41
C LEU A 58 14.32 -5.96 5.90
N ARG A 59 13.18 -5.80 6.56
CA ARG A 59 12.36 -6.91 7.07
C ARG A 59 11.30 -7.40 6.09
N TYR A 60 11.20 -6.80 4.90
CA TYR A 60 10.28 -7.27 3.87
C TYR A 60 10.60 -8.71 3.45
N PRO A 61 9.58 -9.57 3.28
CA PRO A 61 9.77 -10.90 2.71
C PRO A 61 10.33 -10.78 1.29
N ALA A 62 11.54 -11.31 1.07
CA ALA A 62 12.29 -11.10 -0.18
C ALA A 62 11.51 -11.61 -1.40
N ARG A 63 10.94 -12.81 -1.32
CA ARG A 63 10.15 -13.40 -2.41
C ARG A 63 8.91 -12.57 -2.75
N TYR A 64 8.22 -12.04 -1.73
CA TYR A 64 7.05 -11.17 -1.92
C TYR A 64 7.40 -9.88 -2.65
N LEU A 65 8.50 -9.23 -2.23
CA LEU A 65 9.08 -8.08 -2.91
C LEU A 65 9.44 -8.40 -4.37
N PHE A 66 10.13 -9.53 -4.61
CA PHE A 66 10.58 -9.88 -5.95
C PHE A 66 9.43 -10.26 -6.87
N ALA A 67 8.36 -10.87 -6.37
CA ALA A 67 7.15 -11.12 -7.12
C ALA A 67 6.50 -9.80 -7.59
N PHE A 68 6.44 -8.80 -6.71
CA PHE A 68 6.00 -7.46 -7.08
C PHE A 68 6.89 -6.84 -8.17
N LEU A 69 8.21 -6.84 -7.97
CA LEU A 69 9.15 -6.25 -8.93
C LEU A 69 9.10 -6.96 -10.29
N ALA A 70 8.94 -8.29 -10.30
CA ALA A 70 8.79 -9.07 -11.51
C ALA A 70 7.51 -8.71 -12.27
N ASN A 71 6.37 -8.63 -11.55
CA ASN A 71 5.07 -8.28 -12.12
C ASN A 71 5.08 -6.89 -12.79
N HIS A 72 5.88 -5.96 -12.26
CA HIS A 72 5.99 -4.60 -12.78
C HIS A 72 7.16 -4.40 -13.77
N GLY A 73 7.83 -5.48 -14.20
CA GLY A 73 8.98 -5.40 -15.12
C GLY A 73 10.22 -4.73 -14.50
N MET A 74 10.27 -4.56 -13.19
CA MET A 74 11.34 -3.84 -12.48
C MET A 74 12.58 -4.70 -12.19
N LEU A 75 12.58 -5.97 -12.56
CA LEU A 75 13.75 -6.87 -12.51
C LEU A 75 14.52 -6.90 -13.84
N SER A 76 14.34 -5.90 -14.69
CA SER A 76 15.10 -5.74 -15.92
C SER A 76 15.53 -4.27 -16.09
N VAL A 77 16.56 -4.05 -16.91
CA VAL A 77 17.03 -2.70 -17.23
C VAL A 77 16.31 -2.06 -18.41
N SER A 78 15.46 -2.84 -19.09
CA SER A 78 14.67 -2.42 -20.26
C SER A 78 13.38 -3.22 -20.35
N GLY A 79 12.40 -2.74 -21.13
CA GLY A 79 11.15 -3.45 -21.38
C GLY A 79 10.11 -3.30 -20.26
N SER A 80 10.25 -2.31 -19.38
CA SER A 80 9.20 -1.99 -18.41
C SER A 80 7.93 -1.58 -19.14
N PRO A 81 6.73 -2.03 -18.68
CA PRO A 81 5.47 -1.62 -19.27
C PRO A 81 5.27 -0.10 -19.13
N PRO A 82 4.58 0.55 -20.08
CA PRO A 82 4.29 1.97 -20.00
C PRO A 82 3.35 2.22 -18.81
N TRP A 83 3.75 3.13 -17.94
CA TRP A 83 2.90 3.59 -16.85
C TRP A 83 1.73 4.41 -17.37
N ARG A 84 0.57 4.20 -16.78
CA ARG A 84 -0.67 4.89 -17.14
C ARG A 84 -1.34 5.40 -15.88
N THR A 85 -2.10 6.50 -16.04
CA THR A 85 -2.95 7.05 -14.99
C THR A 85 -4.35 7.33 -15.55
N VAL A 86 -5.33 7.42 -14.67
CA VAL A 86 -6.70 7.75 -15.06
C VAL A 86 -6.77 9.24 -15.43
N THR A 87 -7.17 9.55 -16.64
CA THR A 87 -7.36 10.94 -17.07
C THR A 87 -8.40 11.65 -16.18
N GLY A 88 -7.99 12.75 -15.57
CA GLY A 88 -8.80 13.49 -14.60
C GLY A 88 -8.78 12.87 -13.18
N GLY A 89 -7.84 11.93 -12.91
CA GLY A 89 -7.59 11.33 -11.59
C GLY A 89 -8.50 10.15 -11.27
N SER A 90 -8.10 9.36 -10.28
CA SER A 90 -8.83 8.16 -9.82
C SER A 90 -10.25 8.47 -9.31
N ARG A 91 -10.51 9.71 -8.91
CA ARG A 91 -11.84 10.19 -8.56
C ARG A 91 -12.91 9.86 -9.61
N ARG A 92 -12.54 9.84 -10.91
CA ARG A 92 -13.48 9.59 -12.02
C ARG A 92 -14.14 8.21 -11.96
N TYR A 93 -13.38 7.15 -11.64
CA TYR A 93 -13.99 5.82 -11.50
C TYR A 93 -14.75 5.66 -10.20
N VAL A 94 -14.31 6.32 -9.12
CA VAL A 94 -15.05 6.35 -7.85
C VAL A 94 -16.42 6.99 -8.03
N GLU A 95 -16.50 8.17 -8.70
CA GLU A 95 -17.76 8.84 -9.00
C GLU A 95 -18.70 7.97 -9.87
N ARG A 96 -18.14 7.19 -10.82
CA ARG A 96 -18.94 6.27 -11.62
C ARG A 96 -19.49 5.10 -10.81
N ALA A 97 -18.69 4.53 -9.92
CA ALA A 97 -19.11 3.46 -9.03
C ALA A 97 -20.20 3.95 -8.07
N ALA A 98 -19.99 5.13 -7.47
CA ALA A 98 -20.91 5.75 -6.52
C ALA A 98 -22.34 5.93 -7.11
N LYS A 99 -22.45 6.26 -8.41
CA LYS A 99 -23.76 6.41 -9.08
C LYS A 99 -24.59 5.12 -9.17
N ARG A 100 -24.00 3.97 -8.87
CA ARG A 100 -24.68 2.66 -8.89
C ARG A 100 -25.11 2.17 -7.50
N LEU A 101 -24.79 2.96 -6.47
CA LEU A 101 -25.18 2.67 -5.10
C LEU A 101 -26.52 3.36 -4.80
N ASP A 102 -27.41 2.66 -4.11
CA ASP A 102 -28.73 3.20 -3.73
C ASP A 102 -28.59 4.31 -2.68
N GLU A 103 -27.65 4.14 -1.75
CA GLU A 103 -27.39 5.12 -0.68
C GLU A 103 -25.89 5.24 -0.38
N ILE A 104 -25.43 6.46 -0.11
CA ILE A 104 -24.09 6.77 0.37
C ILE A 104 -24.22 7.71 1.57
N ARG A 105 -23.68 7.30 2.72
CA ARG A 105 -23.63 8.11 3.92
C ARG A 105 -22.21 8.63 4.13
N LEU A 106 -22.02 9.92 3.88
CA LEU A 106 -20.78 10.62 4.15
C LEU A 106 -20.74 11.11 5.59
N SER A 107 -19.53 11.30 6.13
CA SER A 107 -19.32 11.78 7.51
C SER A 107 -20.06 10.97 8.57
N THR A 108 -20.31 9.68 8.30
CA THR A 108 -21.03 8.76 9.17
C THR A 108 -20.11 7.61 9.58
N PRO A 109 -19.17 7.83 10.52
CA PRO A 109 -18.24 6.78 10.95
C PRO A 109 -18.97 5.61 11.60
N VAL A 110 -18.61 4.39 11.22
CA VAL A 110 -19.07 3.17 11.89
C VAL A 110 -18.26 2.95 13.18
N ARG A 111 -18.93 2.56 14.27
CA ARG A 111 -18.32 2.24 15.56
C ARG A 111 -18.27 0.77 15.88
N ALA A 112 -19.28 0.01 15.42
CA ALA A 112 -19.32 -1.43 15.63
C ALA A 112 -20.05 -2.16 14.50
N VAL A 113 -19.64 -3.39 14.27
CA VAL A 113 -20.31 -4.35 13.40
C VAL A 113 -20.57 -5.60 14.23
N ARG A 114 -21.83 -5.85 14.56
CA ARG A 114 -22.27 -7.04 15.28
C ARG A 114 -22.92 -8.04 14.34
N ARG A 115 -22.55 -9.29 14.46
CA ARG A 115 -23.13 -10.38 13.66
C ARG A 115 -24.09 -11.18 14.50
N HIS A 116 -25.24 -11.46 13.95
CA HIS A 116 -26.28 -12.28 14.59
C HIS A 116 -26.40 -13.59 13.83
N PRO A 117 -25.98 -14.71 14.44
CA PRO A 117 -25.97 -16.03 13.80
C PRO A 117 -27.33 -16.73 13.92
N ASP A 118 -28.43 -16.00 13.71
CA ASP A 118 -29.75 -16.61 13.60
C ASP A 118 -29.91 -17.47 12.31
N SER A 119 -31.03 -18.10 12.10
CA SER A 119 -31.25 -19.08 11.01
C SER A 119 -31.02 -18.53 9.60
N ARG A 120 -31.06 -17.20 9.39
CA ARG A 120 -30.73 -16.49 8.14
C ARG A 120 -29.46 -15.69 8.25
N GLY A 121 -29.04 -15.35 9.45
CA GLY A 121 -27.93 -14.45 9.74
C GLY A 121 -28.23 -13.00 9.31
N HIS A 122 -27.68 -12.04 10.03
CA HIS A 122 -27.68 -10.63 9.64
C HIS A 122 -26.56 -9.87 10.35
N ALA A 123 -26.23 -8.71 9.84
CA ALA A 123 -25.29 -7.78 10.48
C ALA A 123 -26.04 -6.55 11.03
N GLU A 124 -25.66 -6.11 12.22
CA GLU A 124 -26.02 -4.81 12.77
C GLU A 124 -24.79 -3.90 12.67
N VAL A 125 -24.94 -2.78 11.98
CA VAL A 125 -23.91 -1.76 11.86
C VAL A 125 -24.31 -0.57 12.72
N ARG A 126 -23.49 -0.22 13.70
CA ARG A 126 -23.73 0.93 14.59
C ARG A 126 -22.83 2.10 14.18
N ASP A 127 -23.44 3.24 13.92
CA ASP A 127 -22.74 4.46 13.56
C ASP A 127 -22.28 5.27 14.79
N ALA A 128 -21.62 6.41 14.53
CA ALA A 128 -21.11 7.30 15.58
C ALA A 128 -22.20 7.96 16.42
N ASP A 129 -23.40 8.12 15.88
CA ASP A 129 -24.57 8.69 16.58
C ASP A 129 -25.31 7.63 17.42
N GLY A 130 -24.80 6.40 17.44
CA GLY A 130 -25.35 5.28 18.19
C GLY A 130 -26.55 4.61 17.51
N GLN A 131 -26.90 5.02 16.29
CA GLN A 131 -27.97 4.38 15.53
C GLN A 131 -27.53 2.99 15.02
N ALA A 132 -28.42 2.03 15.14
CA ALA A 132 -28.22 0.67 14.67
C ALA A 132 -28.96 0.45 13.35
N HIS A 133 -28.24 -0.03 12.36
CA HIS A 133 -28.76 -0.33 11.02
C HIS A 133 -28.60 -1.82 10.76
N ARG A 134 -29.69 -2.50 10.36
CA ARG A 134 -29.70 -3.93 10.06
C ARG A 134 -29.51 -4.15 8.56
N PHE A 135 -28.63 -5.11 8.22
CA PHE A 135 -28.33 -5.54 6.85
C PHE A 135 -28.26 -7.05 6.76
N ASP A 136 -28.60 -7.62 5.61
CA ASP A 136 -28.45 -9.07 5.37
C ASP A 136 -26.98 -9.48 5.39
N ALA A 137 -26.09 -8.62 4.88
CA ALA A 137 -24.65 -8.84 4.88
C ALA A 137 -23.86 -7.51 4.90
N VAL A 138 -22.59 -7.58 5.28
CA VAL A 138 -21.67 -6.43 5.33
C VAL A 138 -20.31 -6.78 4.73
N VAL A 139 -19.77 -5.87 3.92
CA VAL A 139 -18.34 -5.89 3.51
C VAL A 139 -17.61 -4.83 4.33
N ILE A 140 -16.61 -5.26 5.10
CA ILE A 140 -15.74 -4.35 5.84
C ILE A 140 -14.53 -4.06 4.95
N ALA A 141 -14.48 -2.84 4.40
CA ALA A 141 -13.46 -2.41 3.43
C ALA A 141 -12.49 -1.36 4.01
N THR A 142 -12.29 -1.39 5.31
CA THR A 142 -11.31 -0.54 6.02
C THR A 142 -9.95 -1.25 6.13
N HIS A 143 -8.94 -0.59 6.72
CA HIS A 143 -7.70 -1.30 7.09
C HIS A 143 -7.97 -2.46 8.05
N PRO A 144 -7.19 -3.56 8.04
CA PRO A 144 -7.38 -4.72 8.91
C PRO A 144 -7.43 -4.40 10.40
N ASP A 145 -6.55 -3.50 10.86
CA ASP A 145 -6.54 -3.02 12.25
C ASP A 145 -7.81 -2.25 12.61
N GLN A 146 -8.35 -1.47 11.67
CA GLN A 146 -9.63 -0.78 11.84
C GLN A 146 -10.80 -1.79 11.78
N ALA A 147 -10.77 -2.72 10.82
CA ALA A 147 -11.77 -3.79 10.73
C ALA A 147 -11.87 -4.57 12.04
N LEU A 148 -10.71 -4.95 12.62
CA LEU A 148 -10.67 -5.67 13.88
C LEU A 148 -11.29 -4.88 15.04
N ARG A 149 -11.10 -3.55 15.07
CA ARG A 149 -11.72 -2.68 16.09
C ARG A 149 -13.24 -2.51 15.91
N LEU A 150 -13.74 -2.65 14.67
CA LEU A 150 -15.18 -2.54 14.38
C LEU A 150 -15.96 -3.80 14.76
N LEU A 151 -15.32 -4.98 14.76
CA LEU A 151 -15.98 -6.26 15.03
C LEU A 151 -16.38 -6.38 16.51
N ASP A 152 -17.64 -6.73 16.78
CA ASP A 152 -18.19 -6.86 18.14
C ASP A 152 -19.06 -8.15 18.27
N PRO A 153 -18.51 -9.21 18.86
CA PRO A 153 -17.11 -9.47 19.14
C PRO A 153 -16.37 -10.01 17.90
N PRO A 154 -15.04 -9.80 17.77
CA PRO A 154 -14.23 -10.50 16.80
C PRO A 154 -14.02 -11.96 17.22
N THR A 155 -13.90 -12.86 16.24
CA THR A 155 -13.48 -14.26 16.46
C THR A 155 -11.97 -14.36 16.70
N ASP A 156 -11.47 -15.49 17.21
CA ASP A 156 -10.05 -15.73 17.38
C ASP A 156 -9.30 -15.74 16.03
N ALA A 157 -9.92 -16.31 14.99
CA ALA A 157 -9.36 -16.30 13.64
C ALA A 157 -9.23 -14.87 13.09
N GLU A 158 -10.21 -14.00 13.33
CA GLU A 158 -10.14 -12.58 12.92
C GLU A 158 -9.06 -11.84 13.70
N ARG A 159 -8.95 -12.07 15.01
CA ARG A 159 -7.87 -11.49 15.84
C ARG A 159 -6.49 -11.87 15.31
N ASP A 160 -6.30 -13.15 15.02
CA ASP A 160 -5.02 -13.67 14.55
C ASP A 160 -4.68 -13.17 13.14
N VAL A 161 -5.63 -13.23 12.20
CA VAL A 161 -5.37 -12.87 10.80
C VAL A 161 -5.33 -11.35 10.59
N LEU A 162 -6.33 -10.60 11.06
CA LEU A 162 -6.38 -9.14 10.88
C LEU A 162 -5.33 -8.44 11.75
N GLY A 163 -5.04 -8.97 12.94
CA GLY A 163 -4.01 -8.45 13.84
C GLY A 163 -2.57 -8.61 13.35
N ALA A 164 -2.33 -9.47 12.34
CA ALA A 164 -1.00 -9.64 11.76
C ALA A 164 -0.56 -8.45 10.88
N PHE A 165 -1.48 -7.56 10.51
CA PHE A 165 -1.18 -6.39 9.68
C PHE A 165 -0.87 -5.17 10.53
N THR A 166 0.27 -4.56 10.27
CA THR A 166 0.69 -3.30 10.91
C THR A 166 0.80 -2.19 9.88
N TYR A 167 0.62 -0.95 10.33
CA TYR A 167 0.68 0.23 9.47
C TYR A 167 1.71 1.23 9.99
N THR A 168 2.41 1.89 9.07
CA THR A 168 3.28 3.03 9.37
C THR A 168 2.57 4.33 9.01
N GLN A 169 2.61 5.32 9.92
CA GLN A 169 2.09 6.65 9.65
C GLN A 169 3.07 7.40 8.75
N ASN A 170 2.54 8.03 7.71
CA ASN A 170 3.31 8.75 6.70
C ASN A 170 2.64 10.09 6.41
N PRO A 171 3.02 11.16 7.14
CA PRO A 171 2.58 12.50 6.80
C PRO A 171 3.08 12.87 5.41
N ALA A 172 2.15 13.25 4.54
CA ALA A 172 2.38 13.64 3.16
C ALA A 172 1.99 15.11 2.96
N LEU A 173 2.83 15.85 2.24
CA LEU A 173 2.61 17.24 1.87
C LEU A 173 2.43 17.35 0.37
N LEU A 174 1.31 17.89 -0.09
CA LEU A 174 1.16 18.37 -1.46
C LEU A 174 1.63 19.83 -1.50
N HIS A 175 2.55 20.16 -2.40
CA HIS A 175 3.17 21.48 -2.47
C HIS A 175 3.72 21.79 -3.86
N THR A 176 4.19 23.04 -4.06
CA THR A 176 4.85 23.51 -5.28
C THR A 176 6.33 23.83 -5.08
N ASP A 177 6.93 23.43 -3.98
CA ASP A 177 8.36 23.61 -3.70
C ASP A 177 9.20 22.68 -4.58
N ALA A 178 9.65 23.19 -5.74
CA ALA A 178 10.51 22.43 -6.65
C ALA A 178 11.96 22.24 -6.14
N THR A 179 12.34 22.87 -5.02
CA THR A 179 13.71 22.74 -4.46
C THR A 179 13.97 21.34 -3.89
N VAL A 180 12.90 20.59 -3.59
CA VAL A 180 12.98 19.18 -3.15
C VAL A 180 13.29 18.21 -4.30
N LEU A 181 13.18 18.67 -5.54
CA LEU A 181 13.51 17.88 -6.73
C LEU A 181 14.99 18.06 -7.11
N PRO A 182 15.61 17.10 -7.81
CA PRO A 182 16.97 17.25 -8.31
C PRO A 182 17.15 18.55 -9.09
N ARG A 183 18.26 19.26 -8.85
CA ARG A 183 18.56 20.54 -9.52
C ARG A 183 18.62 20.42 -11.04
N ARG A 184 19.14 19.29 -11.55
CA ARG A 184 19.21 19.02 -13.01
C ARG A 184 17.90 18.39 -13.47
N PRO A 185 17.09 19.05 -14.35
CA PRO A 185 15.81 18.51 -14.82
C PRO A 185 15.93 17.13 -15.48
N ALA A 186 17.05 16.85 -16.16
CA ALA A 186 17.29 15.57 -16.83
C ALA A 186 17.38 14.37 -15.89
N VAL A 187 17.64 14.58 -14.59
CA VAL A 187 17.69 13.49 -13.60
C VAL A 187 16.46 13.44 -12.68
N ARG A 188 15.50 14.34 -12.89
CA ARG A 188 14.23 14.30 -12.17
C ARG A 188 13.44 13.07 -12.62
N ALA A 189 13.08 12.22 -11.66
CA ALA A 189 12.24 11.06 -11.88
C ALA A 189 10.80 11.33 -11.41
N SER A 190 9.87 10.42 -11.70
CA SER A 190 8.53 10.47 -11.09
C SER A 190 8.60 10.27 -9.58
N TRP A 191 9.57 9.45 -9.10
CA TRP A 191 9.89 9.23 -7.69
C TRP A 191 11.33 9.61 -7.44
N ASN A 192 11.54 10.57 -6.56
CA ASN A 192 12.86 11.06 -6.19
C ASN A 192 13.11 10.71 -4.72
N TYR A 193 14.19 10.00 -4.48
CA TYR A 193 14.62 9.57 -3.15
C TYR A 193 15.88 10.33 -2.76
N GLU A 194 15.84 11.00 -1.63
CA GLU A 194 16.97 11.79 -1.12
C GLU A 194 17.39 11.30 0.26
N LEU A 195 18.67 11.09 0.42
CA LEU A 195 19.34 10.83 1.69
C LEU A 195 19.98 12.10 2.20
N SER A 196 19.97 12.33 3.51
CA SER A 196 20.67 13.43 4.19
C SER A 196 22.20 13.38 4.01
N GLY A 197 22.75 12.19 3.76
CA GLY A 197 24.17 11.94 3.54
C GLY A 197 24.45 10.61 2.87
N CYS A 198 25.74 10.35 2.57
CA CYS A 198 26.18 9.07 2.00
C CYS A 198 26.19 7.93 3.03
N GLU A 199 26.29 8.25 4.31
CA GLU A 199 26.15 7.30 5.41
C GLU A 199 24.74 7.43 6.00
N PRO A 200 24.03 6.32 6.25
CA PRO A 200 22.73 6.36 6.91
C PRO A 200 22.90 6.84 8.35
N ASP A 201 22.58 8.08 8.61
CA ASP A 201 22.61 8.71 9.95
C ASP A 201 21.36 8.40 10.78
N GLY A 202 20.52 7.48 10.30
CA GLY A 202 19.24 7.13 10.93
C GLY A 202 18.11 8.11 10.62
N ALA A 203 18.39 9.23 9.96
CA ALA A 203 17.34 10.14 9.52
C ALA A 203 16.44 9.47 8.46
N PRO A 204 15.13 9.68 8.52
CA PRO A 204 14.24 9.15 7.49
C PRO A 204 14.55 9.81 6.14
N PRO A 205 14.55 9.03 5.05
CA PRO A 205 14.73 9.58 3.72
C PRO A 205 13.60 10.51 3.35
N ARG A 206 13.86 11.48 2.49
CA ARG A 206 12.83 12.26 1.81
C ARG A 206 12.45 11.58 0.51
N ILE A 207 11.16 11.31 0.33
CA ILE A 207 10.61 10.77 -0.91
C ILE A 207 9.70 11.81 -1.53
N SER A 208 10.03 12.25 -2.74
CA SER A 208 9.25 13.29 -3.45
C SER A 208 8.72 12.74 -4.77
N TYR A 209 7.41 12.71 -4.90
CA TYR A 209 6.69 12.29 -6.10
C TYR A 209 6.42 13.52 -6.97
N HIS A 210 7.02 13.58 -8.15
CA HIS A 210 6.81 14.66 -9.12
C HIS A 210 5.52 14.38 -9.90
N MET A 211 4.43 15.00 -9.48
CA MET A 211 3.08 14.68 -9.96
C MET A 211 2.88 15.04 -11.43
N ASN A 212 3.50 16.13 -11.91
CA ASN A 212 3.42 16.51 -13.33
C ASN A 212 3.96 15.38 -14.23
N ARG A 213 5.08 14.78 -13.84
CA ARG A 213 5.67 13.67 -14.58
C ARG A 213 4.86 12.37 -14.40
N LEU A 214 4.35 12.13 -13.20
CA LEU A 214 3.60 10.91 -12.85
C LEU A 214 2.24 10.85 -13.57
N GLN A 215 1.56 12.01 -13.67
CA GLN A 215 0.22 12.13 -14.21
C GLN A 215 0.16 12.84 -15.57
N ASN A 216 1.32 13.17 -16.14
CA ASN A 216 1.42 13.94 -17.39
C ASN A 216 0.59 15.23 -17.34
N LEU A 217 0.74 16.01 -16.25
CA LEU A 217 0.05 17.28 -16.08
C LEU A 217 0.72 18.35 -16.94
N ALA A 218 -0.08 19.07 -17.71
CA ALA A 218 0.36 20.26 -18.43
C ALA A 218 0.44 21.45 -17.46
N GLY A 219 1.41 22.34 -17.67
CA GLY A 219 1.55 23.58 -16.90
C GLY A 219 3.01 23.89 -16.57
N GLY A 220 3.25 25.12 -16.10
CA GLY A 220 4.60 25.60 -15.72
C GLY A 220 4.96 25.42 -14.25
N GLU A 221 4.01 25.02 -13.42
CA GLU A 221 4.20 24.81 -11.98
C GLU A 221 4.42 23.34 -11.67
N ASP A 222 5.43 23.04 -10.86
CA ASP A 222 5.72 21.69 -10.40
C ASP A 222 4.84 21.35 -9.18
N TYR A 223 3.98 20.35 -9.29
CA TYR A 223 3.24 19.77 -8.17
C TYR A 223 4.00 18.55 -7.62
N VAL A 224 4.27 18.59 -6.33
CA VAL A 224 5.06 17.53 -5.66
C VAL A 224 4.31 17.03 -4.43
N VAL A 225 4.31 15.72 -4.22
CA VAL A 225 3.91 15.11 -2.95
C VAL A 225 5.18 14.60 -2.26
N THR A 226 5.46 15.13 -1.08
CA THR A 226 6.66 14.76 -0.30
C THR A 226 6.31 14.08 1.01
N LEU A 227 7.00 12.97 1.29
CA LEU A 227 7.01 12.27 2.57
C LEU A 227 8.39 12.41 3.20
N GLY A 228 8.42 12.80 4.47
CA GLY A 228 9.67 13.06 5.20
C GLY A 228 10.40 14.32 4.74
N GLY A 229 11.21 14.87 5.60
CA GLY A 229 12.03 16.05 5.33
C GLY A 229 11.28 17.39 5.29
N PRO A 230 11.99 18.49 5.32
CA PRO A 230 11.43 19.84 5.28
C PRO A 230 10.97 20.22 3.87
N VAL A 231 9.85 20.95 3.80
CA VAL A 231 9.29 21.62 2.63
C VAL A 231 9.03 23.07 3.02
N ASN A 232 9.15 24.01 2.09
CA ASN A 232 8.81 25.41 2.34
C ASN A 232 7.34 25.54 2.76
N PRO A 233 7.02 25.97 3.99
CA PRO A 233 5.64 26.01 4.47
C PRO A 233 4.73 26.92 3.65
N GLY A 234 5.29 27.99 3.04
CA GLY A 234 4.54 28.93 2.21
C GLY A 234 4.13 28.36 0.85
N LEU A 235 4.65 27.19 0.46
CA LEU A 235 4.33 26.52 -0.80
C LEU A 235 3.49 25.24 -0.60
N VAL A 236 3.07 24.94 0.64
CA VAL A 236 2.22 23.80 0.94
C VAL A 236 0.78 24.09 0.57
N ILE A 237 0.18 23.22 -0.24
CA ILE A 237 -1.20 23.26 -0.68
C ILE A 237 -2.08 22.48 0.29
N ASP A 238 -1.64 21.26 0.68
CA ASP A 238 -2.43 20.37 1.52
C ASP A 238 -1.54 19.42 2.33
N ARG A 239 -2.10 18.89 3.44
CA ARG A 239 -1.46 17.94 4.34
C ARG A 239 -2.38 16.76 4.58
N VAL A 240 -1.86 15.55 4.42
CA VAL A 240 -2.61 14.31 4.62
C VAL A 240 -1.77 13.33 5.45
N GLU A 241 -2.38 12.75 6.48
CA GLU A 241 -1.79 11.63 7.22
C GLU A 241 -2.19 10.32 6.56
N TYR A 242 -1.24 9.70 5.88
CA TYR A 242 -1.43 8.37 5.31
C TYR A 242 -0.93 7.28 6.26
N ALA A 243 -1.61 6.14 6.24
CA ALA A 243 -1.14 4.92 6.87
C ALA A 243 -0.86 3.87 5.79
N HIS A 244 0.40 3.44 5.69
CA HIS A 244 0.82 2.42 4.72
C HIS A 244 1.06 1.07 5.38
N PRO A 245 0.61 -0.05 4.76
CA PRO A 245 0.84 -1.37 5.32
C PRO A 245 2.33 -1.73 5.32
N ALA A 246 2.81 -2.27 6.43
CA ALA A 246 4.13 -2.86 6.54
C ALA A 246 4.04 -4.36 6.27
N TYR A 247 4.66 -4.81 5.18
CA TYR A 247 4.66 -6.23 4.83
C TYR A 247 5.76 -6.98 5.58
N THR A 248 5.31 -7.91 6.42
CA THR A 248 6.16 -8.80 7.21
C THR A 248 5.90 -10.26 6.80
N PRO A 249 6.76 -11.22 7.16
CA PRO A 249 6.46 -12.64 6.96
C PRO A 249 5.09 -13.04 7.55
N ALA A 250 4.73 -12.51 8.72
CA ALA A 250 3.46 -12.77 9.37
C ALA A 250 2.27 -12.21 8.57
N SER A 251 2.32 -10.95 8.12
CA SER A 251 1.23 -10.36 7.34
C SER A 251 1.07 -11.01 5.96
N VAL A 252 2.17 -11.40 5.30
CA VAL A 252 2.10 -12.14 4.02
C VAL A 252 1.54 -13.55 4.22
N ALA A 253 1.84 -14.22 5.32
CA ALA A 253 1.21 -15.49 5.66
C ALA A 253 -0.30 -15.32 5.96
N ALA A 254 -0.66 -14.24 6.68
CA ALA A 254 -2.05 -13.91 6.99
C ALA A 254 -2.89 -13.61 5.74
N GLN A 255 -2.31 -12.97 4.69
CA GLN A 255 -3.00 -12.71 3.43
C GLN A 255 -3.65 -13.98 2.83
N ARG A 256 -2.97 -15.13 2.93
CA ARG A 256 -3.47 -16.42 2.41
C ARG A 256 -4.69 -16.92 3.19
N ARG A 257 -4.89 -16.45 4.41
CA ARG A 257 -5.96 -16.85 5.33
C ARG A 257 -7.17 -15.90 5.27
N LEU A 258 -7.02 -14.70 4.73
CA LEU A 258 -8.09 -13.70 4.63
C LEU A 258 -9.39 -14.23 4.00
N PRO A 259 -9.35 -15.00 2.87
CA PRO A 259 -10.58 -15.55 2.30
C PRO A 259 -11.36 -16.44 3.24
N GLY A 260 -10.68 -17.13 4.17
CA GLY A 260 -11.29 -18.02 5.17
C GLY A 260 -12.00 -17.28 6.31
N LEU A 261 -11.89 -15.95 6.40
CA LEU A 261 -12.64 -15.13 7.36
C LEU A 261 -14.05 -14.77 6.83
N ASN A 262 -14.30 -14.91 5.53
CA ASN A 262 -15.58 -14.57 4.94
C ASN A 262 -16.65 -15.59 5.37
N THR A 263 -17.81 -15.07 5.69
CA THR A 263 -19.02 -15.84 6.01
C THR A 263 -20.15 -15.44 5.06
N HIS A 264 -21.33 -16.00 5.21
CA HIS A 264 -22.52 -15.56 4.46
C HIS A 264 -23.06 -14.18 4.91
N VAL A 265 -22.56 -13.64 6.03
CA VAL A 265 -23.00 -12.34 6.59
C VAL A 265 -21.91 -11.29 6.51
N THR A 266 -20.63 -11.70 6.58
CA THR A 266 -19.50 -10.74 6.66
C THR A 266 -18.40 -11.14 5.70
N ALA A 267 -17.91 -10.17 4.94
CA ALA A 267 -16.73 -10.34 4.11
C ALA A 267 -15.77 -9.15 4.27
N PHE A 268 -14.51 -9.38 3.94
CA PHE A 268 -13.44 -8.38 4.05
C PHE A 268 -12.90 -8.05 2.67
N ALA A 269 -12.64 -6.75 2.44
CA ALA A 269 -12.02 -6.26 1.23
C ALA A 269 -11.00 -5.16 1.54
N GLY A 270 -10.02 -4.99 0.66
CA GLY A 270 -9.03 -3.93 0.78
C GLY A 270 -7.74 -4.28 0.05
N VAL A 271 -6.91 -3.30 -0.15
CA VAL A 271 -5.62 -3.44 -0.85
C VAL A 271 -4.65 -4.38 -0.14
N TYR A 272 -4.84 -4.64 1.15
CA TYR A 272 -4.04 -5.55 1.96
C TYR A 272 -4.20 -7.04 1.60
N HIS A 273 -5.15 -7.39 0.73
CA HIS A 273 -5.25 -8.71 0.11
C HIS A 273 -4.17 -8.98 -0.94
N GLY A 274 -3.37 -7.99 -1.30
CA GLY A 274 -2.28 -8.06 -2.24
C GLY A 274 -1.16 -7.09 -1.87
N TRP A 275 -0.55 -6.47 -2.87
CA TRP A 275 0.62 -5.59 -2.70
C TRP A 275 0.28 -4.15 -2.25
N GLY A 276 -0.98 -3.81 -2.05
CA GLY A 276 -1.39 -2.49 -1.58
C GLY A 276 -1.83 -1.53 -2.69
N PHE A 277 -2.20 -2.01 -3.87
CA PHE A 277 -2.56 -1.18 -5.03
C PHE A 277 -4.05 -1.26 -5.37
N HIS A 278 -4.52 -0.35 -6.24
CA HIS A 278 -5.93 -0.22 -6.61
C HIS A 278 -6.51 -1.53 -7.16
N GLU A 279 -5.75 -2.29 -7.96
CA GLU A 279 -6.19 -3.58 -8.49
C GLU A 279 -6.43 -4.62 -7.39
N ASP A 280 -5.57 -4.61 -6.34
CA ASP A 280 -5.76 -5.52 -5.20
C ASP A 280 -7.06 -5.18 -4.45
N GLY A 281 -7.37 -3.88 -4.31
CA GLY A 281 -8.63 -3.41 -3.74
C GLY A 281 -9.84 -3.85 -4.56
N CYS A 282 -9.81 -3.63 -5.87
CA CYS A 282 -10.88 -4.02 -6.79
C CYS A 282 -11.11 -5.54 -6.77
N ARG A 283 -10.05 -6.32 -6.90
CA ARG A 283 -10.09 -7.79 -6.91
C ARG A 283 -10.62 -8.35 -5.58
N SER A 284 -10.21 -7.79 -4.45
CA SER A 284 -10.71 -8.21 -3.13
C SER A 284 -12.18 -7.84 -2.93
N GLY A 285 -12.62 -6.67 -3.42
CA GLY A 285 -14.01 -6.26 -3.39
C GLY A 285 -14.90 -7.21 -4.21
N ALA A 286 -14.46 -7.58 -5.42
CA ALA A 286 -15.15 -8.56 -6.25
C ALA A 286 -15.23 -9.95 -5.58
N ALA A 287 -14.14 -10.37 -4.91
CA ALA A 287 -14.12 -11.62 -4.17
C ALA A 287 -15.07 -11.60 -2.96
N ALA A 288 -15.10 -10.48 -2.22
CA ALA A 288 -16.01 -10.29 -1.10
C ALA A 288 -17.49 -10.33 -1.56
N ALA A 289 -17.82 -9.67 -2.66
CA ALA A 289 -19.17 -9.70 -3.23
C ALA A 289 -19.59 -11.14 -3.59
N ARG A 290 -18.72 -11.92 -4.24
CA ARG A 290 -18.99 -13.33 -4.56
C ARG A 290 -19.19 -14.19 -3.31
N ALA A 291 -18.39 -13.97 -2.27
CA ALA A 291 -18.52 -14.71 -1.00
C ALA A 291 -19.88 -14.48 -0.31
N LEU A 292 -20.50 -13.32 -0.57
CA LEU A 292 -21.84 -12.96 -0.08
C LEU A 292 -22.96 -13.30 -1.08
N GLY A 293 -22.67 -14.07 -2.16
CA GLY A 293 -23.65 -14.48 -3.15
C GLY A 293 -23.91 -13.47 -4.27
N GLY A 294 -23.13 -12.40 -4.35
CA GLY A 294 -23.23 -11.43 -5.43
C GLY A 294 -22.67 -11.97 -6.75
N ALA A 295 -23.30 -11.59 -7.87
CA ALA A 295 -22.79 -11.83 -9.21
C ALA A 295 -21.86 -10.68 -9.63
N TRP A 296 -20.78 -11.03 -10.36
CA TRP A 296 -19.83 -10.05 -10.92
C TRP A 296 -19.55 -10.35 -12.39
#